data_f2d8b7cbef41a8dd5ec6e1ef53d29a18
#
_entry.id   f2d8b7cbef41a8dd5ec6e1ef53d29a18
#
_cell.length_a   1.000
_cell.length_b   1.000
_cell.length_c   1.000
_cell.angle_alpha   90.00
_cell.angle_beta   90.00
_cell.angle_gamma   90.00
#
_symmetry.space_group_name_H-M   'P 1'
#
loop_
_entity.id
_entity.type
_entity.pdbx_description
1 polymer ?
#
loop_
_entity_poly.entity_id
_entity_poly.type
_entity_poly.pdbx_seq_one_letter_code
_entity_poly.pdbx_strand_id
1 'polypeptide(L)'
;MTNPSQETLSPKNFRSLYRHGFARVAACTGRSHPGDPAANVADISGLARQAHGAGAALAVFPELCVSSYAIEDLLLQATLLDAVETGVARLVEESAGLTPLLVVGAPLRWRNRLYNCAVAIRGGRLLGVVPKSYLPNYREFYEKRHFASGAGITAETIRLGGLEAPFGTDLIFAADDLPGFRLAIEVCEDLWVPQTPGMDAVLAGATVIANPSGSPITVGRADSRALLTRAASMRGLCAYVYAAAGTGESTTDLSWDGQTSIDENGVRLAEGQRFPQAPVVTLADIDLDLIAQERLQAGSFDDNARRHGTPSWRTIPFRLDPPESDLGLERRVERFPFVPADPARLAQDCYEAYNIQVAGLAQRLAATGTKRAVIGVSGGLDSTHALIVVAKAFDRLGLPRKDILAYTLPGFATSDETKTNAHALMRALGTTSEEIDIRQAARQMLADMGHPFGRGEAVYDV
;
A
#
# COMPACT_ATOMS: atom_id res chain seq x y z
N MET A 1 12.82 -18.62 38.12
CA MET A 1 12.57 -17.89 36.89
C MET A 1 11.28 -18.45 36.31
N THR A 2 10.18 -17.82 36.63
CA THR A 2 8.84 -18.22 36.18
C THR A 2 8.64 -17.70 34.75
N ASN A 3 8.35 -18.63 33.85
CA ASN A 3 8.00 -18.38 32.45
C ASN A 3 6.83 -17.37 32.37
N PRO A 4 6.89 -16.27 31.57
CA PRO A 4 5.74 -15.42 31.40
C PRO A 4 4.63 -16.24 30.75
N SER A 5 3.47 -16.28 31.42
CA SER A 5 2.25 -16.94 31.03
C SER A 5 1.93 -16.64 29.56
N GLN A 6 1.86 -17.68 28.73
CA GLN A 6 1.14 -17.64 27.47
C GLN A 6 -0.33 -17.34 27.81
N GLU A 7 -0.74 -16.09 27.72
CA GLU A 7 -2.14 -15.74 27.67
C GLU A 7 -2.74 -16.48 26.48
N THR A 8 -3.55 -17.48 26.74
CA THR A 8 -4.36 -18.14 25.71
C THR A 8 -5.33 -17.11 25.17
N LEU A 9 -5.03 -16.60 23.98
CA LEU A 9 -5.87 -15.63 23.28
C LEU A 9 -7.29 -16.18 23.17
N SER A 10 -8.30 -15.43 23.62
CA SER A 10 -9.69 -15.82 23.41
C SER A 10 -9.96 -15.90 21.90
N PRO A 11 -10.87 -16.77 21.41
CA PRO A 11 -11.18 -16.88 19.98
C PRO A 11 -11.65 -15.52 19.35
N LYS A 12 -12.27 -14.66 20.15
CA LYS A 12 -12.67 -13.31 19.71
C LYS A 12 -11.45 -12.42 19.44
N ASN A 13 -10.44 -12.49 20.29
CA ASN A 13 -9.21 -11.71 20.14
C ASN A 13 -8.33 -12.20 18.98
N PHE A 14 -8.35 -13.51 18.67
CA PHE A 14 -7.57 -14.06 17.56
C PHE A 14 -8.00 -13.51 16.21
N ARG A 15 -9.28 -13.18 16.01
CA ARG A 15 -9.80 -12.66 14.74
C ARG A 15 -9.74 -11.14 14.60
N SER A 16 -9.25 -10.42 15.61
CA SER A 16 -9.03 -8.98 15.48
C SER A 16 -7.90 -8.70 14.49
N LEU A 17 -8.18 -7.95 13.42
CA LEU A 17 -7.20 -7.56 12.41
C LEU A 17 -6.00 -6.82 13.03
N TYR A 18 -6.24 -6.03 14.07
CA TYR A 18 -5.22 -5.26 14.76
C TYR A 18 -4.17 -6.10 15.48
N ARG A 19 -4.48 -7.37 15.80
CA ARG A 19 -3.52 -8.32 16.39
C ARG A 19 -2.61 -9.00 15.37
N HIS A 20 -2.94 -8.85 14.09
CA HIS A 20 -2.19 -9.42 12.98
C HIS A 20 -1.41 -8.37 12.19
N GLY A 21 -1.08 -7.25 12.82
CA GLY A 21 -0.31 -6.18 12.18
C GLY A 21 -1.10 -5.32 11.20
N PHE A 22 -2.41 -5.53 11.06
CA PHE A 22 -3.24 -4.70 10.19
C PHE A 22 -3.78 -3.47 10.95
N ALA A 23 -4.03 -2.41 10.18
CA ALA A 23 -4.77 -1.25 10.65
C ALA A 23 -5.81 -0.83 9.60
N ARG A 24 -7.08 -0.74 10.00
CA ARG A 24 -8.12 -0.21 9.11
C ARG A 24 -8.02 1.30 9.03
N VAL A 25 -7.98 1.83 7.82
CA VAL A 25 -7.92 3.27 7.57
C VAL A 25 -9.07 3.70 6.65
N ALA A 26 -9.51 4.94 6.80
CA ALA A 26 -10.60 5.53 6.04
C ALA A 26 -10.15 6.80 5.33
N ALA A 27 -10.45 6.91 4.03
CA ALA A 27 -10.42 8.15 3.27
C ALA A 27 -11.86 8.62 3.04
N CYS A 28 -12.18 9.82 3.54
CA CYS A 28 -13.55 10.32 3.60
C CYS A 28 -13.72 11.53 2.69
N THR A 29 -14.85 11.61 1.96
CA THR A 29 -15.29 12.83 1.29
C THR A 29 -16.79 13.01 1.51
N GLY A 30 -17.18 14.17 2.00
CA GLY A 30 -18.58 14.55 2.28
C GLY A 30 -19.04 15.66 1.35
N ARG A 31 -20.24 16.16 1.62
CA ARG A 31 -20.73 17.38 1.02
C ARG A 31 -20.04 18.57 1.67
N SER A 32 -19.56 19.50 0.86
CA SER A 32 -19.03 20.79 1.33
C SER A 32 -20.15 21.84 1.38
N HIS A 33 -20.13 22.67 2.41
CA HIS A 33 -21.02 23.82 2.60
C HIS A 33 -20.15 25.09 2.64
N PRO A 34 -19.98 25.78 1.49
CA PRO A 34 -19.05 26.90 1.36
C PRO A 34 -19.29 28.00 2.39
N GLY A 35 -18.29 28.26 3.26
CA GLY A 35 -18.37 29.30 4.27
C GLY A 35 -19.27 28.97 5.45
N ASP A 36 -19.74 27.74 5.61
CA ASP A 36 -20.55 27.29 6.75
C ASP A 36 -19.81 26.20 7.57
N PRO A 37 -18.92 26.59 8.49
CA PRO A 37 -18.20 25.65 9.33
C PRO A 37 -19.10 24.76 10.19
N ALA A 38 -20.28 25.24 10.61
CA ALA A 38 -21.18 24.47 11.46
C ALA A 38 -21.78 23.27 10.72
N ALA A 39 -22.23 23.47 9.47
CA ALA A 39 -22.74 22.42 8.62
C ALA A 39 -21.63 21.43 8.21
N ASN A 40 -20.44 21.93 7.82
CA ASN A 40 -19.29 21.10 7.48
C ASN A 40 -18.87 20.19 8.66
N VAL A 41 -18.81 20.73 9.87
CA VAL A 41 -18.47 19.96 11.09
C VAL A 41 -19.51 18.87 11.35
N ALA A 42 -20.80 19.15 11.13
CA ALA A 42 -21.85 18.13 11.30
C ALA A 42 -21.66 16.96 10.33
N ASP A 43 -21.33 17.23 9.05
CA ASP A 43 -21.09 16.21 8.05
C ASP A 43 -19.77 15.43 8.33
N ILE A 44 -18.70 16.12 8.71
CA ILE A 44 -17.44 15.50 9.15
C ILE A 44 -17.68 14.55 10.33
N SER A 45 -18.41 14.99 11.34
CA SER A 45 -18.78 14.18 12.51
C SER A 45 -19.61 12.96 12.13
N GLY A 46 -20.52 13.10 11.16
CA GLY A 46 -21.31 12.00 10.61
C GLY A 46 -20.41 10.91 9.98
N LEU A 47 -19.47 11.31 9.13
CA LEU A 47 -18.49 10.43 8.48
C LEU A 47 -17.51 9.82 9.50
N ALA A 48 -17.08 10.61 10.49
CA ALA A 48 -16.20 10.11 11.57
C ALA A 48 -16.89 8.99 12.38
N ARG A 49 -18.21 9.12 12.64
CA ARG A 49 -18.99 8.05 13.28
C ARG A 49 -19.14 6.81 12.39
N GLN A 50 -19.25 6.97 11.06
CA GLN A 50 -19.24 5.83 10.13
C GLN A 50 -17.89 5.12 10.14
N ALA A 51 -16.78 5.85 10.09
CA ALA A 51 -15.44 5.28 10.19
C ALA A 51 -15.22 4.58 11.54
N HIS A 52 -15.72 5.15 12.65
CA HIS A 52 -15.71 4.51 13.96
C HIS A 52 -16.52 3.20 13.95
N GLY A 53 -17.74 3.21 13.42
CA GLY A 53 -18.57 2.02 13.31
C GLY A 53 -17.96 0.90 12.46
N ALA A 54 -17.12 1.27 11.47
CA ALA A 54 -16.32 0.34 10.70
C ALA A 54 -15.05 -0.12 11.44
N GLY A 55 -14.75 0.44 12.61
CA GLY A 55 -13.56 0.12 13.41
C GLY A 55 -12.26 0.71 12.87
N ALA A 56 -12.29 1.82 12.13
CA ALA A 56 -11.11 2.44 11.57
C ALA A 56 -10.19 3.04 12.65
N ALA A 57 -8.88 2.95 12.44
CA ALA A 57 -7.83 3.60 13.23
C ALA A 57 -7.58 5.06 12.82
N LEU A 58 -7.84 5.37 11.55
CA LEU A 58 -7.60 6.67 10.93
C LEU A 58 -8.77 7.04 10.05
N ALA A 59 -9.17 8.31 10.07
CA ALA A 59 -10.09 8.89 9.10
C ALA A 59 -9.53 10.22 8.58
N VAL A 60 -9.24 10.28 7.27
CA VAL A 60 -8.68 11.44 6.59
C VAL A 60 -9.78 12.13 5.81
N PHE A 61 -9.91 13.44 6.03
CA PHE A 61 -10.87 14.32 5.38
C PHE A 61 -10.17 15.29 4.42
N PRO A 62 -10.90 15.95 3.50
CA PRO A 62 -10.30 16.87 2.55
C PRO A 62 -9.61 18.10 3.18
N GLU A 63 -8.73 18.70 2.42
CA GLU A 63 -8.11 20.00 2.70
C GLU A 63 -9.19 21.08 2.90
N LEU A 64 -9.02 21.92 3.93
CA LEU A 64 -9.94 23.01 4.29
C LEU A 64 -11.40 22.58 4.47
N CYS A 65 -11.69 21.31 4.72
CA CYS A 65 -13.05 20.77 4.78
C CYS A 65 -13.92 21.41 5.87
N VAL A 66 -13.33 22.04 6.88
CA VAL A 66 -14.10 22.77 7.92
C VAL A 66 -14.71 24.07 7.37
N SER A 67 -14.04 24.75 6.44
CA SER A 67 -14.51 26.01 5.84
C SER A 67 -15.04 25.88 4.42
N SER A 68 -14.66 24.83 3.72
CA SER A 68 -14.57 24.63 2.27
C SER A 68 -13.31 25.28 1.68
N TYR A 69 -12.86 24.73 0.53
CA TYR A 69 -11.63 25.17 -0.13
C TYR A 69 -11.83 26.43 -0.98
N ALA A 70 -12.86 26.44 -1.86
CA ALA A 70 -13.07 27.47 -2.87
C ALA A 70 -14.03 28.56 -2.38
N ILE A 71 -13.60 29.34 -1.37
CA ILE A 71 -14.39 30.40 -0.75
C ILE A 71 -13.74 31.78 -0.81
N GLU A 72 -12.68 31.92 -1.61
CA GLU A 72 -12.05 33.17 -1.98
C GLU A 72 -11.65 34.02 -0.74
N ASP A 73 -11.86 35.36 -0.84
CA ASP A 73 -11.55 36.29 0.21
C ASP A 73 -12.41 36.14 1.50
N LEU A 74 -13.41 35.24 1.51
CA LEU A 74 -14.07 34.86 2.75
C LEU A 74 -13.08 34.25 3.76
N LEU A 75 -12.01 33.61 3.28
CA LEU A 75 -10.91 33.12 4.13
C LEU A 75 -10.25 34.22 4.99
N LEU A 76 -10.39 35.49 4.63
CA LEU A 76 -9.85 36.62 5.37
C LEU A 76 -10.84 37.24 6.37
N GLN A 77 -12.08 36.73 6.44
CA GLN A 77 -13.12 37.24 7.31
C GLN A 77 -12.96 36.71 8.75
N ALA A 78 -12.83 37.58 9.72
CA ALA A 78 -12.67 37.21 11.14
C ALA A 78 -13.83 36.32 11.62
N THR A 79 -15.07 36.64 11.27
CA THR A 79 -16.26 35.86 11.63
C THR A 79 -16.19 34.43 11.16
N LEU A 80 -15.69 34.18 9.92
CA LEU A 80 -15.50 32.84 9.39
C LEU A 80 -14.43 32.08 10.17
N LEU A 81 -13.27 32.75 10.42
CA LEU A 81 -12.16 32.13 11.13
C LEU A 81 -12.51 31.80 12.59
N ASP A 82 -13.30 32.63 13.26
CA ASP A 82 -13.80 32.39 14.60
C ASP A 82 -14.77 31.16 14.61
N ALA A 83 -15.62 31.06 13.59
CA ALA A 83 -16.49 29.90 13.42
C ALA A 83 -15.72 28.61 13.10
N VAL A 84 -14.64 28.69 12.33
CA VAL A 84 -13.73 27.55 12.06
C VAL A 84 -13.06 27.07 13.36
N GLU A 85 -12.51 27.97 14.17
CA GLU A 85 -11.89 27.61 15.45
C GLU A 85 -12.91 26.95 16.40
N THR A 86 -14.13 27.49 16.44
CA THR A 86 -15.25 26.88 17.19
C THR A 86 -15.60 25.49 16.66
N GLY A 87 -15.63 25.33 15.34
CA GLY A 87 -15.88 24.05 14.68
C GLY A 87 -14.82 22.99 14.99
N VAL A 88 -13.54 23.39 14.98
CA VAL A 88 -12.44 22.49 15.38
C VAL A 88 -12.58 22.07 16.84
N ALA A 89 -12.87 23.00 17.75
CA ALA A 89 -13.09 22.69 19.17
C ALA A 89 -14.25 21.68 19.35
N ARG A 90 -15.35 21.85 18.61
CA ARG A 90 -16.47 20.93 18.61
C ARG A 90 -16.09 19.54 18.10
N LEU A 91 -15.30 19.44 17.02
CA LEU A 91 -14.80 18.16 16.54
C LEU A 91 -13.92 17.46 17.58
N VAL A 92 -13.10 18.20 18.32
CA VAL A 92 -12.33 17.66 19.45
C VAL A 92 -13.26 17.05 20.49
N GLU A 93 -14.28 17.76 20.94
CA GLU A 93 -15.25 17.26 21.92
C GLU A 93 -15.98 16.02 21.40
N GLU A 94 -16.52 16.06 20.18
CA GLU A 94 -17.27 14.95 19.58
C GLU A 94 -16.40 13.71 19.31
N SER A 95 -15.09 13.88 19.22
CA SER A 95 -14.15 12.76 19.02
C SER A 95 -13.92 11.92 20.29
N ALA A 96 -14.39 12.33 21.45
CA ALA A 96 -14.08 11.69 22.73
C ALA A 96 -14.45 10.19 22.79
N GLY A 97 -15.54 9.80 22.13
CA GLY A 97 -16.00 8.41 22.05
C GLY A 97 -15.65 7.68 20.76
N LEU A 98 -14.85 8.29 19.88
CA LEU A 98 -14.53 7.71 18.57
C LEU A 98 -13.15 7.01 18.57
N THR A 99 -13.04 5.89 17.87
CA THR A 99 -11.78 5.16 17.69
C THR A 99 -10.80 5.85 16.74
N PRO A 100 -11.20 6.35 15.55
CA PRO A 100 -10.23 6.85 14.59
C PRO A 100 -9.52 8.12 15.07
N LEU A 101 -8.23 8.22 14.75
CA LEU A 101 -7.56 9.50 14.66
C LEU A 101 -8.15 10.23 13.47
N LEU A 102 -8.69 11.44 13.68
CA LEU A 102 -9.26 12.28 12.62
C LEU A 102 -8.20 13.24 12.11
N VAL A 103 -8.06 13.34 10.78
CA VAL A 103 -7.24 14.35 10.11
C VAL A 103 -8.18 15.23 9.29
N VAL A 104 -8.40 16.47 9.73
CA VAL A 104 -9.33 17.41 9.12
C VAL A 104 -8.63 18.69 8.65
N GLY A 105 -9.02 19.24 7.50
CA GLY A 105 -8.45 20.47 6.95
C GLY A 105 -9.14 21.73 7.48
N ALA A 106 -8.37 22.73 7.93
CA ALA A 106 -8.90 24.01 8.44
C ALA A 106 -7.96 25.18 8.16
N PRO A 107 -8.49 26.38 7.82
CA PRO A 107 -7.71 27.62 7.80
C PRO A 107 -7.53 28.12 9.22
N LEU A 108 -6.30 28.24 9.69
CA LEU A 108 -6.00 28.62 11.09
C LEU A 108 -5.05 29.80 11.18
N ARG A 109 -5.36 30.70 12.12
CA ARG A 109 -4.50 31.84 12.45
C ARG A 109 -3.38 31.39 13.38
N TRP A 110 -2.15 31.71 13.02
CA TRP A 110 -1.00 31.57 13.92
C TRP A 110 -0.12 32.79 13.84
N ARG A 111 0.16 33.42 14.99
CA ARG A 111 0.77 34.76 15.06
C ARG A 111 -0.03 35.75 14.19
N ASN A 112 0.59 36.41 13.23
CA ASN A 112 -0.06 37.42 12.38
C ASN A 112 -0.34 36.91 10.95
N ARG A 113 -0.45 35.59 10.76
CA ARG A 113 -0.64 34.98 9.43
C ARG A 113 -1.73 33.91 9.47
N LEU A 114 -2.32 33.67 8.31
CA LEU A 114 -3.25 32.55 8.07
C LEU A 114 -2.50 31.38 7.45
N TYR A 115 -2.78 30.18 7.90
CA TYR A 115 -2.20 28.95 7.37
C TYR A 115 -3.29 27.97 6.97
N ASN A 116 -3.04 27.26 5.87
CA ASN A 116 -3.81 26.10 5.48
C ASN A 116 -3.27 24.91 6.27
N CYS A 117 -4.08 24.32 7.12
CA CYS A 117 -3.63 23.35 8.11
C CYS A 117 -4.40 22.05 8.04
N ALA A 118 -3.71 20.95 8.34
CA ALA A 118 -4.32 19.69 8.75
C ALA A 118 -4.27 19.57 10.28
N VAL A 119 -5.39 19.21 10.87
CA VAL A 119 -5.59 19.12 12.32
C VAL A 119 -5.78 17.67 12.70
N ALA A 120 -4.92 17.15 13.59
CA ALA A 120 -4.97 15.79 14.10
C ALA A 120 -5.72 15.75 15.44
N ILE A 121 -6.83 15.00 15.49
CA ILE A 121 -7.74 14.94 16.64
C ILE A 121 -7.97 13.48 17.04
N ARG A 122 -7.89 13.15 18.34
CA ARG A 122 -8.18 11.80 18.84
C ARG A 122 -8.68 11.81 20.28
N GLY A 123 -9.80 11.14 20.52
CA GLY A 123 -10.26 10.85 21.89
C GLY A 123 -10.47 12.09 22.74
N GLY A 124 -11.11 13.13 22.23
CA GLY A 124 -11.35 14.39 22.93
C GLY A 124 -10.10 15.29 23.03
N ARG A 125 -9.03 15.01 22.30
CA ARG A 125 -7.76 15.76 22.35
C ARG A 125 -7.36 16.30 20.99
N LEU A 126 -6.88 17.53 20.95
CA LEU A 126 -6.13 18.10 19.85
C LEU A 126 -4.68 17.60 19.95
N LEU A 127 -4.26 16.69 19.05
CA LEU A 127 -2.93 16.08 19.11
C LEU A 127 -1.86 16.98 18.48
N GLY A 128 -2.20 17.70 17.42
CA GLY A 128 -1.27 18.58 16.72
C GLY A 128 -1.87 19.18 15.47
N VAL A 129 -1.16 20.16 14.91
CA VAL A 129 -1.57 20.90 13.72
C VAL A 129 -0.38 20.99 12.76
N VAL A 130 -0.58 20.53 11.53
CA VAL A 130 0.44 20.51 10.46
C VAL A 130 0.08 21.57 9.41
N PRO A 131 0.83 22.66 9.27
CA PRO A 131 0.61 23.64 8.22
C PRO A 131 1.16 23.15 6.88
N LYS A 132 0.43 23.44 5.79
CA LYS A 132 0.84 23.15 4.40
C LYS A 132 2.17 23.82 4.08
N SER A 133 3.13 23.06 3.55
CA SER A 133 4.46 23.57 3.23
C SER A 133 4.49 24.32 1.91
N TYR A 134 3.89 23.78 0.87
CA TYR A 134 3.94 24.31 -0.48
C TYR A 134 2.57 24.80 -0.93
N LEU A 135 2.51 26.08 -1.29
CA LEU A 135 1.27 26.75 -1.71
C LEU A 135 1.26 26.88 -3.23
N PRO A 136 0.34 26.20 -3.94
CA PRO A 136 0.22 26.37 -5.38
C PRO A 136 -0.17 27.83 -5.72
N ASN A 137 0.54 28.42 -6.67
CA ASN A 137 0.29 29.77 -7.13
C ASN A 137 0.59 29.89 -8.64
N TYR A 138 -0.03 29.01 -9.40
CA TYR A 138 0.09 28.87 -10.85
C TYR A 138 -1.24 28.38 -11.41
N ARG A 139 -1.51 28.65 -12.72
CA ARG A 139 -2.75 28.30 -13.41
C ARG A 139 -3.97 28.76 -12.61
N GLU A 140 -4.85 27.82 -12.24
CA GLU A 140 -6.06 28.05 -11.46
C GLU A 140 -5.81 28.33 -9.96
N PHE A 141 -4.57 28.20 -9.47
CA PHE A 141 -4.27 28.33 -8.05
C PHE A 141 -3.65 29.68 -7.70
N TYR A 142 -4.07 30.26 -6.56
CA TYR A 142 -3.54 31.51 -6.02
C TYR A 142 -3.52 31.50 -4.47
N GLU A 143 -3.17 30.36 -3.87
CA GLU A 143 -3.17 30.19 -2.41
C GLU A 143 -2.27 31.20 -1.66
N LYS A 144 -1.19 31.68 -2.28
CA LYS A 144 -0.32 32.71 -1.68
C LYS A 144 -1.02 34.04 -1.43
N ARG A 145 -2.19 34.28 -2.01
CA ARG A 145 -3.04 35.42 -1.70
C ARG A 145 -3.55 35.36 -0.26
N HIS A 146 -3.89 34.17 0.23
CA HIS A 146 -4.56 33.99 1.50
C HIS A 146 -3.63 33.40 2.58
N PHE A 147 -2.76 32.45 2.20
CA PHE A 147 -2.01 31.65 3.14
C PHE A 147 -0.50 31.96 3.15
N ALA A 148 0.09 31.73 4.32
CA ALA A 148 1.53 31.65 4.48
C ALA A 148 2.01 30.19 4.37
N SER A 149 3.22 30.00 3.84
CA SER A 149 3.88 28.70 3.81
C SER A 149 4.22 28.21 5.22
N GLY A 150 3.95 26.93 5.48
CA GLY A 150 4.38 26.22 6.68
C GLY A 150 5.81 25.70 6.64
N ALA A 151 6.46 25.76 5.47
CA ALA A 151 7.80 25.21 5.31
C ALA A 151 8.79 25.79 6.33
N GLY A 152 9.50 24.90 7.02
CA GLY A 152 10.48 25.26 8.04
C GLY A 152 9.90 25.67 9.40
N ILE A 153 8.58 25.64 9.58
CA ILE A 153 7.97 25.79 10.91
C ILE A 153 8.11 24.47 11.66
N THR A 154 8.94 24.50 12.71
CA THR A 154 9.23 23.33 13.56
C THR A 154 9.26 23.75 15.03
N ALA A 155 9.02 22.79 15.92
CA ALA A 155 9.12 22.99 17.37
C ALA A 155 8.20 24.08 17.97
N GLU A 156 7.12 24.45 17.26
CA GLU A 156 6.17 25.48 17.68
C GLU A 156 4.90 24.89 18.30
N THR A 157 4.08 25.76 18.88
CA THR A 157 2.75 25.45 19.42
C THR A 157 1.71 26.43 18.87
N ILE A 158 0.44 25.99 18.85
CA ILE A 158 -0.72 26.81 18.48
C ILE A 158 -1.78 26.74 19.58
N ARG A 159 -2.55 27.82 19.73
CA ARG A 159 -3.71 27.88 20.63
C ARG A 159 -4.97 28.06 19.80
N LEU A 160 -5.95 27.19 20.01
CA LEU A 160 -7.24 27.19 19.32
C LEU A 160 -8.36 27.06 20.36
N GLY A 161 -9.20 28.07 20.53
CA GLY A 161 -10.35 28.00 21.42
C GLY A 161 -10.02 27.56 22.87
N GLY A 162 -8.85 27.91 23.39
CA GLY A 162 -8.38 27.49 24.72
C GLY A 162 -7.59 26.17 24.75
N LEU A 163 -7.56 25.43 23.65
CA LEU A 163 -6.73 24.22 23.47
C LEU A 163 -5.31 24.64 23.01
N GLU A 164 -4.30 23.95 23.50
CA GLU A 164 -2.91 24.14 23.08
C GLU A 164 -2.39 22.81 22.49
N ALA A 165 -1.70 22.89 21.35
CA ALA A 165 -1.16 21.73 20.67
C ALA A 165 0.17 22.04 19.95
N PRO A 166 1.00 21.01 19.66
CA PRO A 166 2.14 21.12 18.77
C PRO A 166 1.72 21.65 17.39
N PHE A 167 2.52 22.56 16.86
CA PHE A 167 2.35 23.17 15.54
C PHE A 167 3.65 23.07 14.75
N GLY A 168 3.59 22.57 13.53
CA GLY A 168 4.76 22.46 12.66
C GLY A 168 4.68 21.34 11.64
N THR A 169 5.66 21.32 10.73
CA THR A 169 5.79 20.29 9.68
C THR A 169 6.60 19.09 10.15
N ASP A 170 7.03 19.07 11.41
CA ASP A 170 7.91 18.08 12.04
C ASP A 170 7.16 17.11 12.98
N LEU A 171 5.90 16.78 12.69
CA LEU A 171 5.06 15.97 13.58
C LEU A 171 4.85 14.56 13.04
N ILE A 172 5.13 13.55 13.88
CA ILE A 172 4.73 12.15 13.67
C ILE A 172 3.82 11.74 14.83
N PHE A 173 2.60 11.31 14.51
CA PHE A 173 1.62 10.81 15.49
C PHE A 173 1.77 9.30 15.61
N ALA A 174 2.20 8.82 16.78
CA ALA A 174 2.50 7.41 17.01
C ALA A 174 1.51 6.79 17.99
N ALA A 175 0.89 5.67 17.60
CA ALA A 175 0.01 4.91 18.49
C ALA A 175 0.85 4.03 19.43
N ASP A 176 0.74 4.23 20.75
CA ASP A 176 1.49 3.45 21.74
C ASP A 176 1.03 2.01 21.84
N ASP A 177 -0.23 1.75 21.51
CA ASP A 177 -0.90 0.45 21.60
C ASP A 177 -1.15 -0.22 20.23
N LEU A 178 -0.63 0.33 19.16
CA LEU A 178 -0.57 -0.27 17.83
C LEU A 178 0.83 -0.09 17.26
N PRO A 179 1.79 -0.95 17.62
CA PRO A 179 3.17 -0.86 17.13
C PRO A 179 3.22 -0.82 15.60
N GLY A 180 4.05 0.07 15.07
CA GLY A 180 4.17 0.27 13.63
C GLY A 180 3.21 1.33 13.07
N PHE A 181 2.16 1.76 13.77
CA PHE A 181 1.31 2.85 13.31
C PHE A 181 1.92 4.22 13.66
N ARG A 182 2.54 4.84 12.67
CA ARG A 182 3.22 6.15 12.77
C ARG A 182 2.77 7.04 11.63
N LEU A 183 1.83 7.93 11.91
CA LEU A 183 1.21 8.81 10.93
C LEU A 183 1.99 10.12 10.79
N ALA A 184 2.28 10.52 9.55
CA ALA A 184 2.60 11.90 9.20
C ALA A 184 1.58 12.45 8.21
N ILE A 185 1.53 13.78 8.11
CA ILE A 185 0.55 14.48 7.29
C ILE A 185 1.27 15.43 6.34
N GLU A 186 0.90 15.38 5.08
CA GLU A 186 1.24 16.39 4.07
C GLU A 186 -0.04 16.87 3.39
N VAL A 187 -0.10 18.10 2.90
CA VAL A 187 -1.34 18.69 2.42
C VAL A 187 -1.26 18.98 0.93
N CYS A 188 -2.08 18.27 0.15
CA CYS A 188 -2.36 18.52 -1.27
C CYS A 188 -1.11 18.74 -2.13
N GLU A 189 -0.73 20.01 -2.40
CA GLU A 189 0.43 20.39 -3.22
C GLU A 189 1.75 19.81 -2.71
N ASP A 190 1.84 19.52 -1.42
CA ASP A 190 3.03 18.91 -0.82
C ASP A 190 3.41 17.59 -1.52
N LEU A 191 2.43 16.85 -2.07
CA LEU A 191 2.67 15.63 -2.87
C LEU A 191 3.29 15.91 -4.25
N TRP A 192 3.08 17.10 -4.82
CA TRP A 192 3.44 17.41 -6.21
C TRP A 192 4.87 17.92 -6.38
N VAL A 193 5.53 18.27 -5.30
CA VAL A 193 6.91 18.75 -5.31
C VAL A 193 7.91 17.59 -5.40
N PRO A 194 9.12 17.82 -5.96
CA PRO A 194 10.14 16.76 -6.11
C PRO A 194 10.56 16.09 -4.79
N GLN A 195 10.73 16.88 -3.72
CA GLN A 195 11.02 16.41 -2.37
C GLN A 195 9.84 16.77 -1.48
N THR A 196 9.06 15.76 -1.12
CA THR A 196 7.81 15.97 -0.39
C THR A 196 8.03 15.90 1.11
N PRO A 197 7.28 16.68 1.92
CA PRO A 197 7.32 16.55 3.38
C PRO A 197 7.00 15.13 3.86
N GLY A 198 6.10 14.44 3.15
CA GLY A 198 5.76 13.04 3.44
C GLY A 198 6.95 12.09 3.30
N MET A 199 7.82 12.30 2.29
CA MET A 199 9.02 11.48 2.15
C MET A 199 10.05 11.78 3.23
N ASP A 200 10.19 13.03 3.65
CA ASP A 200 11.05 13.39 4.78
C ASP A 200 10.54 12.72 6.09
N ALA A 201 9.22 12.72 6.29
CA ALA A 201 8.59 12.04 7.43
C ALA A 201 8.80 10.52 7.39
N VAL A 202 8.72 9.91 6.21
CA VAL A 202 8.96 8.47 6.01
C VAL A 202 10.40 8.10 6.38
N LEU A 203 11.38 8.89 5.97
CA LEU A 203 12.78 8.72 6.37
C LEU A 203 13.00 8.94 7.88
N ALA A 204 12.11 9.71 8.53
CA ALA A 204 12.08 9.89 9.99
C ALA A 204 11.26 8.79 10.72
N GLY A 205 10.74 7.80 9.99
CA GLY A 205 10.08 6.63 10.53
C GLY A 205 8.56 6.62 10.46
N ALA A 206 7.91 7.54 9.73
CA ALA A 206 6.47 7.46 9.45
C ALA A 206 6.18 6.24 8.55
N THR A 207 5.11 5.51 8.84
CA THR A 207 4.66 4.32 8.10
C THR A 207 3.35 4.58 7.35
N VAL A 208 2.64 5.63 7.74
CA VAL A 208 1.37 6.05 7.14
C VAL A 208 1.46 7.53 6.82
N ILE A 209 1.09 7.90 5.59
CA ILE A 209 0.97 9.29 5.17
C ILE A 209 -0.50 9.60 4.90
N ALA A 210 -1.03 10.64 5.53
CA ALA A 210 -2.34 11.21 5.22
C ALA A 210 -2.15 12.45 4.33
N ASN A 211 -2.93 12.53 3.25
CA ASN A 211 -2.94 13.69 2.37
C ASN A 211 -4.37 14.24 2.19
N PRO A 212 -4.79 15.16 3.05
CA PRO A 212 -5.93 16.03 2.78
C PRO A 212 -5.69 16.87 1.53
N SER A 213 -6.60 16.82 0.56
CA SER A 213 -6.48 17.57 -0.70
C SER A 213 -7.73 18.38 -1.01
N GLY A 214 -7.55 19.59 -1.53
CA GLY A 214 -8.56 20.28 -2.31
C GLY A 214 -8.58 19.68 -3.71
N SER A 215 -7.57 19.97 -4.49
CA SER A 215 -7.27 19.35 -5.78
C SER A 215 -8.47 19.30 -6.75
N PRO A 216 -8.81 20.43 -7.40
CA PRO A 216 -9.86 20.45 -8.42
C PRO A 216 -9.55 19.49 -9.57
N ILE A 217 -10.61 18.99 -10.22
CA ILE A 217 -10.47 18.02 -11.30
C ILE A 217 -10.33 18.73 -12.66
N THR A 218 -9.37 18.27 -13.44
CA THR A 218 -9.28 18.50 -14.89
C THR A 218 -9.16 17.14 -15.58
N VAL A 219 -9.42 17.11 -16.89
CA VAL A 219 -9.32 15.85 -17.66
C VAL A 219 -7.93 15.24 -17.53
N GLY A 220 -7.86 13.97 -17.13
CA GLY A 220 -6.61 13.23 -16.90
C GLY A 220 -5.95 13.45 -15.52
N ARG A 221 -6.42 14.38 -14.69
CA ARG A 221 -5.79 14.66 -13.39
C ARG A 221 -5.95 13.53 -12.39
N ALA A 222 -7.03 12.77 -12.47
CA ALA A 222 -7.24 11.62 -11.60
C ALA A 222 -6.14 10.56 -11.75
N ASP A 223 -5.71 10.29 -12.99
CA ASP A 223 -4.62 9.35 -13.28
C ASP A 223 -3.29 9.88 -12.74
N SER A 224 -3.05 11.19 -12.85
CA SER A 224 -1.84 11.82 -12.28
C SER A 224 -1.80 11.70 -10.77
N ARG A 225 -2.93 11.93 -10.07
CA ARG A 225 -3.04 11.73 -8.62
C ARG A 225 -2.77 10.26 -8.24
N ALA A 226 -3.42 9.33 -8.96
CA ALA A 226 -3.24 7.89 -8.74
C ALA A 226 -1.78 7.45 -8.96
N LEU A 227 -1.10 8.01 -9.95
CA LEU A 227 0.32 7.77 -10.19
C LEU A 227 1.18 8.28 -9.02
N LEU A 228 0.94 9.51 -8.58
CA LEU A 228 1.74 10.14 -7.51
C LEU A 228 1.55 9.45 -6.16
N THR A 229 0.31 9.15 -5.75
CA THR A 229 0.03 8.48 -4.47
C THR A 229 0.65 7.09 -4.43
N ARG A 230 0.51 6.31 -5.52
CA ARG A 230 1.15 5.00 -5.65
C ARG A 230 2.68 5.09 -5.67
N ALA A 231 3.24 6.05 -6.41
CA ALA A 231 4.69 6.26 -6.46
C ALA A 231 5.26 6.69 -5.10
N ALA A 232 4.56 7.56 -4.36
CA ALA A 232 4.93 7.96 -3.01
C ALA A 232 4.91 6.75 -2.06
N SER A 233 3.81 6.00 -2.06
CA SER A 233 3.65 4.78 -1.27
C SER A 233 4.75 3.74 -1.58
N MET A 234 5.06 3.52 -2.86
CA MET A 234 6.07 2.55 -3.31
C MET A 234 7.49 2.96 -2.89
N ARG A 235 7.88 4.22 -3.11
CA ARG A 235 9.21 4.70 -2.76
C ARG A 235 9.42 4.83 -1.26
N GLY A 236 8.37 5.22 -0.55
CA GLY A 236 8.37 5.39 0.90
C GLY A 236 8.22 4.08 1.67
N LEU A 237 7.90 2.96 1.01
CA LEU A 237 7.52 1.72 1.69
C LEU A 237 6.55 2.05 2.83
N CYS A 238 5.40 2.62 2.48
CA CYS A 238 4.42 3.13 3.43
C CYS A 238 2.99 2.97 2.91
N ALA A 239 2.02 3.13 3.80
CA ALA A 239 0.64 3.37 3.40
C ALA A 239 0.41 4.85 3.09
N TYR A 240 -0.40 5.14 2.09
CA TYR A 240 -0.75 6.50 1.67
C TYR A 240 -2.27 6.65 1.57
N VAL A 241 -2.84 7.55 2.37
CA VAL A 241 -4.29 7.78 2.46
C VAL A 241 -4.60 9.16 1.90
N TYR A 242 -5.31 9.20 0.79
CA TYR A 242 -5.65 10.42 0.03
C TYR A 242 -7.14 10.71 0.08
N ALA A 243 -7.53 11.93 0.42
CA ALA A 243 -8.92 12.38 0.45
C ALA A 243 -9.06 13.78 -0.18
N ALA A 244 -9.76 13.86 -1.31
CA ALA A 244 -9.98 15.12 -2.03
C ALA A 244 -11.38 15.69 -1.80
N ALA A 245 -11.47 17.03 -1.92
CA ALA A 245 -12.73 17.75 -1.90
C ALA A 245 -13.64 17.34 -3.06
N GLY A 246 -14.94 17.34 -2.82
CA GLY A 246 -15.93 16.81 -3.74
C GLY A 246 -17.19 17.68 -3.85
N THR A 247 -18.33 17.02 -3.82
CA THR A 247 -19.66 17.63 -3.99
C THR A 247 -19.89 18.78 -3.01
N GLY A 248 -20.41 19.90 -3.53
CA GLY A 248 -20.78 21.08 -2.72
C GLY A 248 -19.71 22.18 -2.66
N GLU A 249 -18.48 21.91 -3.07
CA GLU A 249 -17.49 22.99 -3.26
C GLU A 249 -17.95 23.97 -4.33
N SER A 250 -17.51 25.24 -4.21
CA SER A 250 -17.81 26.25 -5.22
C SER A 250 -17.26 25.85 -6.59
N THR A 251 -18.05 26.06 -7.63
CA THR A 251 -17.73 25.73 -9.02
C THR A 251 -17.63 26.97 -9.91
N THR A 252 -17.24 28.11 -9.36
CA THR A 252 -17.07 29.35 -10.12
C THR A 252 -16.14 29.14 -11.32
N ASP A 253 -14.93 28.62 -11.06
CA ASP A 253 -13.92 28.34 -12.08
C ASP A 253 -13.46 26.87 -12.11
N LEU A 254 -13.84 26.07 -11.12
CA LEU A 254 -13.30 24.75 -10.85
C LEU A 254 -14.41 23.70 -10.74
N SER A 255 -14.02 22.42 -10.84
CA SER A 255 -14.87 21.27 -10.56
C SER A 255 -14.19 20.32 -9.60
N TRP A 256 -14.98 19.52 -8.87
CA TRP A 256 -14.51 18.69 -7.77
C TRP A 256 -15.04 17.28 -7.94
N ASP A 257 -14.18 16.28 -7.84
CA ASP A 257 -14.54 14.89 -8.08
C ASP A 257 -14.58 14.01 -6.84
N GLY A 258 -14.09 14.52 -5.69
CA GLY A 258 -14.12 13.78 -4.43
C GLY A 258 -13.33 12.48 -4.46
N GLN A 259 -12.22 12.45 -5.19
CA GLN A 259 -11.39 11.23 -5.25
C GLN A 259 -10.85 10.86 -3.88
N THR A 260 -11.06 9.62 -3.48
CA THR A 260 -10.46 9.02 -2.26
C THR A 260 -9.69 7.78 -2.65
N SER A 261 -8.53 7.56 -2.04
CA SER A 261 -7.73 6.37 -2.31
C SER A 261 -6.84 5.97 -1.14
N ILE A 262 -6.54 4.67 -1.07
CA ILE A 262 -5.63 4.08 -0.09
C ILE A 262 -4.65 3.19 -0.85
N ASP A 263 -3.37 3.52 -0.74
CA ASP A 263 -2.27 2.81 -1.39
C ASP A 263 -1.31 2.25 -0.32
N GLU A 264 -0.67 1.12 -0.62
CA GLU A 264 0.35 0.51 0.24
C GLU A 264 1.45 -0.11 -0.62
N ASN A 265 2.70 0.26 -0.38
CA ASN A 265 3.87 -0.24 -1.13
C ASN A 265 3.68 -0.20 -2.67
N GLY A 266 2.97 0.82 -3.18
CA GLY A 266 2.66 1.01 -4.60
C GLY A 266 1.42 0.28 -5.12
N VAL A 267 0.74 -0.50 -4.27
CA VAL A 267 -0.49 -1.21 -4.62
C VAL A 267 -1.70 -0.40 -4.16
N ARG A 268 -2.68 -0.19 -5.07
CA ARG A 268 -3.97 0.39 -4.71
C ARG A 268 -4.79 -0.65 -3.95
N LEU A 269 -5.05 -0.40 -2.66
CA LEU A 269 -5.90 -1.25 -1.83
C LEU A 269 -7.38 -0.93 -2.03
N ALA A 270 -7.73 0.36 -2.06
CA ALA A 270 -9.09 0.82 -2.28
C ALA A 270 -9.13 2.19 -2.96
N GLU A 271 -10.20 2.43 -3.71
CA GLU A 271 -10.53 3.70 -4.35
C GLU A 271 -12.03 3.95 -4.27
N GLY A 272 -12.42 5.17 -3.87
CA GLY A 272 -13.81 5.58 -3.79
C GLY A 272 -14.37 6.01 -5.15
N GLN A 273 -15.69 5.99 -5.25
CA GLN A 273 -16.37 6.51 -6.44
C GLN A 273 -16.08 8.00 -6.59
N ARG A 274 -15.70 8.41 -7.77
CA ARG A 274 -15.52 9.82 -8.14
C ARG A 274 -16.87 10.43 -8.52
N PHE A 275 -17.02 11.74 -8.32
CA PHE A 275 -18.27 12.49 -8.51
C PHE A 275 -19.44 11.85 -7.72
N PRO A 276 -19.24 11.58 -6.42
CA PRO A 276 -20.23 10.88 -5.63
C PRO A 276 -21.46 11.75 -5.41
N GLN A 277 -22.66 11.10 -5.41
CA GLN A 277 -23.93 11.77 -5.10
C GLN A 277 -24.24 11.78 -3.59
N ALA A 278 -23.53 10.98 -2.82
CA ALA A 278 -23.65 10.85 -1.37
C ALA A 278 -22.25 10.86 -0.73
N PRO A 279 -22.12 11.14 0.57
CA PRO A 279 -20.87 11.03 1.28
C PRO A 279 -20.22 9.64 1.13
N VAL A 280 -18.89 9.60 1.00
CA VAL A 280 -18.11 8.37 0.78
C VAL A 280 -17.14 8.16 1.92
N VAL A 281 -17.08 6.93 2.42
CA VAL A 281 -16.03 6.41 3.31
C VAL A 281 -15.37 5.24 2.59
N THR A 282 -14.18 5.46 2.08
CA THR A 282 -13.37 4.41 1.44
C THR A 282 -12.50 3.75 2.49
N LEU A 283 -12.63 2.44 2.66
CA LEU A 283 -11.94 1.67 3.69
C LEU A 283 -10.92 0.73 3.08
N ALA A 284 -9.80 0.53 3.78
CA ALA A 284 -8.88 -0.57 3.53
C ALA A 284 -8.12 -0.94 4.82
N ASP A 285 -7.68 -2.18 4.89
CA ASP A 285 -6.80 -2.66 5.94
C ASP A 285 -5.35 -2.63 5.43
N ILE A 286 -4.53 -1.71 5.95
CA ILE A 286 -3.10 -1.61 5.66
C ILE A 286 -2.33 -2.61 6.52
N ASP A 287 -1.23 -3.14 6.01
CA ASP A 287 -0.39 -4.14 6.67
C ASP A 287 0.91 -3.49 7.18
N LEU A 288 0.92 -3.16 8.47
CA LEU A 288 2.07 -2.51 9.14
C LEU A 288 3.27 -3.43 9.26
N ASP A 289 3.03 -4.75 9.43
CA ASP A 289 4.08 -5.74 9.52
C ASP A 289 4.76 -5.94 8.17
N LEU A 290 3.99 -5.97 7.06
CA LEU A 290 4.53 -5.98 5.71
C LEU A 290 5.41 -4.75 5.43
N ILE A 291 4.93 -3.55 5.80
CA ILE A 291 5.70 -2.30 5.65
C ILE A 291 7.03 -2.39 6.43
N ALA A 292 6.98 -2.88 7.66
CA ALA A 292 8.19 -3.05 8.47
C ALA A 292 9.16 -4.06 7.86
N GLN A 293 8.65 -5.19 7.35
CA GLN A 293 9.44 -6.24 6.72
C GLN A 293 10.10 -5.78 5.42
N GLU A 294 9.37 -5.06 4.57
CA GLU A 294 9.92 -4.50 3.33
C GLU A 294 11.04 -3.49 3.60
N ARG A 295 10.87 -2.62 4.60
CA ARG A 295 11.93 -1.68 5.04
C ARG A 295 13.15 -2.41 5.60
N LEU A 296 12.96 -3.49 6.35
CA LEU A 296 14.05 -4.29 6.89
C LEU A 296 14.91 -4.91 5.79
N GLN A 297 14.29 -5.30 4.67
CA GLN A 297 14.98 -5.91 3.52
C GLN A 297 15.62 -4.86 2.59
N ALA A 298 15.10 -3.65 2.55
CA ALA A 298 15.55 -2.57 1.69
C ALA A 298 16.70 -1.78 2.31
N GLY A 299 17.92 -2.33 2.34
CA GLY A 299 19.09 -1.66 2.94
C GLY A 299 19.37 -0.25 2.40
N SER A 300 19.06 0.02 1.13
CA SER A 300 19.19 1.36 0.53
C SER A 300 18.20 2.39 1.13
N PHE A 301 17.09 1.95 1.72
CA PHE A 301 16.16 2.83 2.43
C PHE A 301 16.82 3.43 3.68
N ASP A 302 17.47 2.60 4.50
CA ASP A 302 18.20 3.04 5.69
C ASP A 302 19.44 3.89 5.33
N ASP A 303 20.18 3.50 4.28
CA ASP A 303 21.30 4.30 3.77
C ASP A 303 20.84 5.71 3.33
N ASN A 304 19.66 5.81 2.71
CA ASN A 304 19.08 7.09 2.32
C ASN A 304 18.67 7.92 3.54
N ALA A 305 18.04 7.30 4.54
CA ALA A 305 17.66 7.97 5.78
C ALA A 305 18.89 8.55 6.50
N ARG A 306 19.97 7.78 6.63
CA ARG A 306 21.24 8.24 7.22
C ARG A 306 21.89 9.39 6.45
N ARG A 307 21.88 9.33 5.12
CA ARG A 307 22.47 10.36 4.26
C ARG A 307 21.71 11.67 4.31
N HIS A 308 20.38 11.60 4.37
CA HIS A 308 19.53 12.78 4.39
C HIS A 308 19.69 13.58 5.69
N GLY A 309 20.15 12.91 6.76
CA GLY A 309 20.16 13.46 8.11
C GLY A 309 18.73 13.56 8.60
N THR A 310 18.44 12.94 9.73
CA THR A 310 17.08 12.99 10.28
C THR A 310 16.86 14.36 10.93
N PRO A 311 16.06 15.27 10.35
CA PRO A 311 15.61 16.44 11.10
C PRO A 311 14.99 15.97 12.41
N SER A 312 15.06 16.79 13.45
CA SER A 312 14.45 16.47 14.73
C SER A 312 12.93 16.46 14.58
N TRP A 313 12.34 15.28 14.33
CA TRP A 313 10.89 15.10 14.29
C TRP A 313 10.34 14.89 15.68
N ARG A 314 9.24 15.58 16.00
CA ARG A 314 8.51 15.42 17.25
C ARG A 314 7.54 14.24 17.13
N THR A 315 7.75 13.20 17.92
CA THR A 315 6.79 12.10 18.05
C THR A 315 5.71 12.50 19.06
N ILE A 316 4.47 12.51 18.64
CA ILE A 316 3.28 12.80 19.43
C ILE A 316 2.61 11.48 19.78
N PRO A 317 2.77 10.98 21.01
CA PRO A 317 2.18 9.70 21.41
C PRO A 317 0.67 9.83 21.64
N PHE A 318 -0.06 8.79 21.27
CA PHE A 318 -1.48 8.65 21.59
C PHE A 318 -1.87 7.18 21.73
N ARG A 319 -3.00 6.95 22.40
CA ARG A 319 -3.60 5.61 22.44
C ARG A 319 -4.75 5.53 21.44
N LEU A 320 -4.78 4.43 20.68
CA LEU A 320 -5.82 4.15 19.70
C LEU A 320 -6.99 3.37 20.32
N ASP A 321 -6.69 2.46 21.26
CA ASP A 321 -7.64 1.50 21.84
C ASP A 321 -8.42 0.76 20.72
N PRO A 322 -7.71 0.00 19.85
CA PRO A 322 -8.30 -0.60 18.66
C PRO A 322 -9.32 -1.67 19.04
N PRO A 323 -10.38 -1.89 18.21
CA PRO A 323 -11.36 -2.92 18.46
C PRO A 323 -10.75 -4.32 18.51
N GLU A 324 -11.14 -5.12 19.50
CA GLU A 324 -10.71 -6.52 19.63
C GLU A 324 -11.67 -7.50 18.93
N SER A 325 -12.80 -7.02 18.41
CA SER A 325 -13.81 -7.82 17.71
C SER A 325 -13.33 -8.24 16.32
N ASP A 326 -13.95 -9.31 15.80
CA ASP A 326 -13.83 -9.71 14.40
C ASP A 326 -14.57 -8.71 13.51
N LEU A 327 -13.82 -7.88 12.81
CA LEU A 327 -14.34 -6.88 11.85
C LEU A 327 -14.32 -7.40 10.41
N GLY A 328 -13.84 -8.63 10.17
CA GLY A 328 -13.46 -9.08 8.84
C GLY A 328 -12.27 -8.28 8.27
N LEU A 329 -11.95 -8.49 7.00
CA LEU A 329 -10.89 -7.77 6.30
C LEU A 329 -11.46 -6.95 5.14
N GLU A 330 -11.13 -5.65 5.11
CA GLU A 330 -11.30 -4.73 3.97
C GLU A 330 -10.00 -4.72 3.14
N ARG A 331 -9.52 -5.92 2.84
CA ARG A 331 -8.31 -6.16 2.05
C ARG A 331 -8.50 -7.39 1.19
N ARG A 332 -8.22 -7.25 -0.08
CA ARG A 332 -8.21 -8.39 -0.98
C ARG A 332 -6.97 -9.23 -0.72
N VAL A 333 -7.18 -10.48 -0.32
CA VAL A 333 -6.12 -11.49 -0.21
C VAL A 333 -6.18 -12.38 -1.45
N GLU A 334 -5.12 -12.36 -2.26
CA GLU A 334 -5.07 -13.18 -3.46
C GLU A 334 -4.90 -14.65 -3.10
N ARG A 335 -5.85 -15.49 -3.53
CA ARG A 335 -5.80 -16.93 -3.31
C ARG A 335 -4.62 -17.59 -4.02
N PHE A 336 -4.25 -17.05 -5.17
CA PHE A 336 -3.14 -17.51 -6.00
C PHE A 336 -2.21 -16.32 -6.29
N PRO A 337 -1.30 -15.98 -5.35
CA PRO A 337 -0.51 -14.75 -5.46
C PRO A 337 0.42 -14.71 -6.68
N PHE A 338 0.77 -15.89 -7.24
CA PHE A 338 1.61 -15.99 -8.44
C PHE A 338 0.83 -16.08 -9.75
N VAL A 339 -0.51 -16.08 -9.70
CA VAL A 339 -1.38 -16.16 -10.87
C VAL A 339 -2.37 -15.02 -10.85
N PRO A 340 -2.06 -13.87 -11.47
CA PRO A 340 -2.95 -12.73 -11.50
C PRO A 340 -4.33 -13.07 -12.04
N ALA A 341 -5.37 -12.55 -11.40
CA ALA A 341 -6.75 -12.72 -11.86
C ALA A 341 -7.07 -11.89 -13.11
N ASP A 342 -6.35 -10.78 -13.33
CA ASP A 342 -6.46 -9.96 -14.54
C ASP A 342 -5.78 -10.68 -15.72
N PRO A 343 -6.52 -10.99 -16.80
CA PRO A 343 -5.95 -11.71 -17.96
C PRO A 343 -4.81 -10.96 -18.64
N ALA A 344 -4.85 -9.63 -18.71
CA ALA A 344 -3.80 -8.83 -19.34
C ALA A 344 -2.51 -8.89 -18.52
N ARG A 345 -2.62 -8.77 -17.20
CA ARG A 345 -1.50 -8.92 -16.30
C ARG A 345 -0.95 -10.36 -16.31
N LEU A 346 -1.81 -11.36 -16.28
CA LEU A 346 -1.41 -12.77 -16.39
C LEU A 346 -0.60 -13.03 -17.66
N ALA A 347 -1.06 -12.52 -18.82
CA ALA A 347 -0.35 -12.66 -20.08
C ALA A 347 1.04 -12.01 -20.03
N GLN A 348 1.15 -10.81 -19.44
CA GLN A 348 2.43 -10.11 -19.26
C GLN A 348 3.37 -10.86 -18.31
N ASP A 349 2.87 -11.32 -17.16
CA ASP A 349 3.66 -12.07 -16.19
C ASP A 349 4.16 -13.40 -16.77
N CYS A 350 3.31 -14.11 -17.51
CA CYS A 350 3.70 -15.33 -18.24
C CYS A 350 4.76 -15.04 -19.30
N TYR A 351 4.61 -13.97 -20.07
CA TYR A 351 5.59 -13.54 -21.06
C TYR A 351 6.96 -13.25 -20.42
N GLU A 352 6.96 -12.54 -19.31
CA GLU A 352 8.20 -12.19 -18.59
C GLU A 352 8.84 -13.43 -17.97
N ALA A 353 8.09 -14.25 -17.23
CA ALA A 353 8.60 -15.46 -16.59
C ALA A 353 9.25 -16.41 -17.58
N TYR A 354 8.61 -16.60 -18.76
CA TYR A 354 9.13 -17.42 -19.83
C TYR A 354 10.42 -16.84 -20.45
N ASN A 355 10.40 -15.56 -20.80
CA ASN A 355 11.54 -14.92 -21.48
C ASN A 355 12.75 -14.75 -20.57
N ILE A 356 12.57 -14.55 -19.26
CA ILE A 356 13.64 -14.53 -18.26
C ILE A 356 14.43 -15.85 -18.31
N GLN A 357 13.72 -16.99 -18.30
CA GLN A 357 14.35 -18.30 -18.33
C GLN A 357 15.05 -18.58 -19.66
N VAL A 358 14.41 -18.27 -20.79
CA VAL A 358 14.99 -18.43 -22.12
C VAL A 358 16.24 -17.57 -22.28
N ALA A 359 16.20 -16.32 -21.86
CA ALA A 359 17.32 -15.42 -21.95
C ALA A 359 18.49 -15.86 -21.07
N GLY A 360 18.22 -16.27 -19.83
CA GLY A 360 19.21 -16.77 -18.89
C GLY A 360 19.92 -18.01 -19.41
N LEU A 361 19.16 -18.99 -19.92
CA LEU A 361 19.72 -20.21 -20.49
C LEU A 361 20.54 -19.93 -21.77
N ALA A 362 19.99 -19.13 -22.68
CA ALA A 362 20.69 -18.78 -23.93
C ALA A 362 22.04 -18.08 -23.63
N GLN A 363 22.05 -17.14 -22.69
CA GLN A 363 23.27 -16.45 -22.28
C GLN A 363 24.30 -17.42 -21.68
N ARG A 364 23.87 -18.38 -20.88
CA ARG A 364 24.77 -19.39 -20.28
C ARG A 364 25.37 -20.30 -21.34
N LEU A 365 24.54 -20.82 -22.26
CA LEU A 365 25.00 -21.67 -23.38
C LEU A 365 26.00 -20.92 -24.26
N ALA A 366 25.73 -19.67 -24.61
CA ALA A 366 26.61 -18.84 -25.41
C ALA A 366 27.97 -18.59 -24.70
N ALA A 367 27.94 -18.21 -23.42
CA ALA A 367 29.14 -17.89 -22.64
C ALA A 367 30.06 -19.11 -22.44
N THR A 368 29.50 -20.30 -22.34
CA THR A 368 30.28 -21.55 -22.18
C THR A 368 30.64 -22.20 -23.52
N GLY A 369 30.13 -21.71 -24.63
CA GLY A 369 30.31 -22.34 -25.96
C GLY A 369 29.59 -23.69 -26.07
N THR A 370 28.63 -23.98 -25.16
CA THR A 370 27.91 -25.26 -25.12
C THR A 370 26.91 -25.32 -26.26
N LYS A 371 26.99 -26.38 -27.06
CA LYS A 371 26.13 -26.58 -28.25
C LYS A 371 25.14 -27.73 -28.09
N ARG A 372 25.19 -28.46 -26.98
CA ARG A 372 24.28 -29.59 -26.68
C ARG A 372 23.66 -29.41 -25.30
N ALA A 373 22.44 -29.84 -25.17
CA ALA A 373 21.75 -29.90 -23.86
C ALA A 373 21.22 -31.34 -23.63
N VAL A 374 21.27 -31.76 -22.38
CA VAL A 374 20.70 -33.04 -21.95
C VAL A 374 19.60 -32.74 -20.95
N ILE A 375 18.41 -33.32 -21.13
CA ILE A 375 17.26 -33.09 -20.26
C ILE A 375 16.44 -34.36 -20.05
N GLY A 376 16.05 -34.60 -18.77
CA GLY A 376 15.07 -35.64 -18.44
C GLY A 376 13.65 -35.08 -18.60
N VAL A 377 12.79 -35.83 -19.32
CA VAL A 377 11.41 -35.44 -19.60
C VAL A 377 10.46 -36.47 -19.02
N SER A 378 9.81 -36.13 -17.91
CA SER A 378 8.87 -37.06 -17.25
C SER A 378 7.47 -37.05 -17.89
N GLY A 379 7.13 -36.00 -18.67
CA GLY A 379 5.78 -35.76 -19.19
C GLY A 379 4.87 -35.01 -18.21
N GLY A 380 5.41 -34.61 -17.03
CA GLY A 380 4.78 -33.68 -16.10
C GLY A 380 5.04 -32.21 -16.50
N LEU A 381 4.36 -31.29 -15.85
CA LEU A 381 4.37 -29.85 -16.18
C LEU A 381 5.78 -29.25 -16.15
N ASP A 382 6.56 -29.50 -15.10
CA ASP A 382 7.88 -28.88 -14.90
C ASP A 382 8.86 -29.28 -16.02
N SER A 383 8.95 -30.58 -16.34
CA SER A 383 9.84 -31.06 -17.41
C SER A 383 9.37 -30.61 -18.80
N THR A 384 8.05 -30.48 -19.00
CA THR A 384 7.46 -29.92 -20.22
C THR A 384 7.89 -28.46 -20.40
N HIS A 385 7.71 -27.63 -19.35
CA HIS A 385 8.12 -26.24 -19.38
C HIS A 385 9.62 -26.07 -19.60
N ALA A 386 10.44 -26.88 -18.89
CA ALA A 386 11.89 -26.85 -19.03
C ALA A 386 12.32 -27.20 -20.46
N LEU A 387 11.74 -28.21 -21.08
CA LEU A 387 12.08 -28.58 -22.47
C LEU A 387 11.68 -27.50 -23.49
N ILE A 388 10.54 -26.83 -23.28
CA ILE A 388 10.13 -25.68 -24.11
C ILE A 388 11.13 -24.54 -23.99
N VAL A 389 11.60 -24.19 -22.76
CA VAL A 389 12.61 -23.19 -22.52
C VAL A 389 13.93 -23.53 -23.23
N VAL A 390 14.39 -24.78 -23.13
CA VAL A 390 15.59 -25.26 -23.82
C VAL A 390 15.44 -25.14 -25.34
N ALA A 391 14.34 -25.60 -25.91
CA ALA A 391 14.10 -25.51 -27.36
C ALA A 391 14.12 -24.06 -27.85
N LYS A 392 13.53 -23.13 -27.10
CA LYS A 392 13.52 -21.71 -27.44
C LYS A 392 14.88 -21.04 -27.27
N ALA A 393 15.67 -21.44 -26.28
CA ALA A 393 17.05 -20.97 -26.14
C ALA A 393 17.91 -21.43 -27.33
N PHE A 394 17.73 -22.66 -27.79
CA PHE A 394 18.41 -23.16 -29.00
C PHE A 394 17.99 -22.38 -30.25
N ASP A 395 16.68 -22.18 -30.47
CA ASP A 395 16.18 -21.33 -31.57
C ASP A 395 16.82 -19.93 -31.55
N ARG A 396 16.89 -19.31 -30.40
CA ARG A 396 17.46 -17.96 -30.22
C ARG A 396 18.95 -17.90 -30.57
N LEU A 397 19.68 -18.97 -30.32
CA LEU A 397 21.11 -19.09 -30.63
C LEU A 397 21.38 -19.64 -32.02
N GLY A 398 20.37 -20.01 -32.82
CA GLY A 398 20.53 -20.66 -34.11
C GLY A 398 21.09 -22.07 -34.01
N LEU A 399 20.97 -22.71 -32.85
CA LEU A 399 21.39 -24.09 -32.63
C LEU A 399 20.31 -25.07 -33.08
N PRO A 400 20.71 -26.24 -33.69
CA PRO A 400 19.74 -27.19 -34.13
C PRO A 400 19.09 -27.91 -32.94
N ARG A 401 17.75 -28.03 -32.96
CA ARG A 401 17.00 -28.71 -31.87
C ARG A 401 17.37 -30.19 -31.74
N LYS A 402 17.97 -30.79 -32.75
CA LYS A 402 18.52 -32.17 -32.69
C LYS A 402 19.68 -32.32 -31.69
N ASP A 403 20.34 -31.23 -31.33
CA ASP A 403 21.37 -31.21 -30.30
C ASP A 403 20.82 -31.13 -28.88
N ILE A 404 19.49 -31.10 -28.71
CA ILE A 404 18.79 -31.31 -27.46
C ILE A 404 18.55 -32.82 -27.30
N LEU A 405 19.27 -33.41 -26.35
CA LEU A 405 19.15 -34.84 -26.03
C LEU A 405 18.12 -34.99 -24.90
N ALA A 406 16.91 -35.36 -25.25
CA ALA A 406 15.78 -35.45 -24.33
C ALA A 406 15.48 -36.93 -24.01
N TYR A 407 15.55 -37.30 -22.74
CA TYR A 407 15.36 -38.66 -22.26
C TYR A 407 14.11 -38.75 -21.37
N THR A 408 13.24 -39.73 -21.67
CA THR A 408 12.25 -40.16 -20.69
C THR A 408 12.76 -41.40 -19.94
N LEU A 409 12.61 -41.38 -18.62
CA LEU A 409 13.21 -42.35 -17.70
C LEU A 409 12.10 -43.05 -16.89
N PRO A 410 11.30 -43.96 -17.52
CA PRO A 410 10.22 -44.62 -16.81
C PRO A 410 10.72 -45.44 -15.63
N GLY A 411 10.20 -45.12 -14.43
CA GLY A 411 10.39 -45.87 -13.20
C GLY A 411 9.15 -46.67 -12.79
N PHE A 412 9.09 -47.06 -11.50
CA PHE A 412 7.98 -47.89 -10.99
C PHE A 412 6.64 -47.18 -10.96
N ALA A 413 6.64 -45.85 -10.71
CA ALA A 413 5.45 -44.99 -10.57
C ALA A 413 5.11 -44.23 -11.87
N THR A 414 5.79 -44.49 -12.99
CA THR A 414 5.52 -43.79 -14.25
C THR A 414 4.23 -44.32 -14.88
N SER A 415 3.23 -43.45 -15.08
CA SER A 415 2.00 -43.81 -15.77
C SER A 415 2.18 -43.83 -17.30
N ASP A 416 1.35 -44.61 -18.00
CA ASP A 416 1.36 -44.63 -19.46
C ASP A 416 0.99 -43.28 -20.07
N GLU A 417 0.16 -42.50 -19.40
CA GLU A 417 -0.22 -41.15 -19.83
C GLU A 417 0.98 -40.19 -19.83
N THR A 418 1.71 -40.10 -18.70
CA THR A 418 2.87 -39.21 -18.59
C THR A 418 3.97 -39.60 -19.56
N LYS A 419 4.19 -40.92 -19.75
CA LYS A 419 5.14 -41.42 -20.72
C LYS A 419 4.73 -41.05 -22.16
N THR A 420 3.47 -41.21 -22.51
CA THR A 420 2.93 -40.82 -23.82
C THR A 420 3.09 -39.32 -24.08
N ASN A 421 2.79 -38.49 -23.07
CA ASN A 421 2.94 -37.07 -23.15
C ASN A 421 4.42 -36.65 -23.35
N ALA A 422 5.35 -37.28 -22.65
CA ALA A 422 6.79 -37.03 -22.82
C ALA A 422 7.24 -37.29 -24.27
N HIS A 423 6.88 -38.45 -24.83
CA HIS A 423 7.21 -38.79 -26.21
C HIS A 423 6.55 -37.86 -27.24
N ALA A 424 5.29 -37.50 -27.04
CA ALA A 424 4.59 -36.56 -27.91
C ALA A 424 5.27 -35.18 -27.93
N LEU A 425 5.64 -34.64 -26.75
CA LEU A 425 6.31 -33.38 -26.61
C LEU A 425 7.70 -33.35 -27.27
N MET A 426 8.53 -34.38 -26.99
CA MET A 426 9.86 -34.48 -27.54
C MET A 426 9.83 -34.55 -29.08
N ARG A 427 8.89 -35.29 -29.65
CA ARG A 427 8.68 -35.35 -31.11
C ARG A 427 8.19 -34.02 -31.68
N ALA A 428 7.23 -33.37 -31.03
CA ALA A 428 6.68 -32.08 -31.48
C ALA A 428 7.74 -30.98 -31.51
N LEU A 429 8.68 -31.02 -30.57
CA LEU A 429 9.78 -30.04 -30.50
C LEU A 429 10.95 -30.39 -31.42
N GLY A 430 10.98 -31.57 -32.01
CA GLY A 430 12.03 -32.00 -32.95
C GLY A 430 13.38 -32.25 -32.28
N THR A 431 13.39 -32.70 -31.03
CA THR A 431 14.58 -33.06 -30.27
C THR A 431 15.08 -34.46 -30.60
N THR A 432 16.33 -34.78 -30.29
CA THR A 432 16.77 -36.18 -30.24
C THR A 432 16.28 -36.80 -28.94
N SER A 433 15.42 -37.83 -29.08
CA SER A 433 14.72 -38.38 -27.92
C SER A 433 14.92 -39.90 -27.81
N GLU A 434 15.07 -40.35 -26.57
CA GLU A 434 15.24 -41.77 -26.24
C GLU A 434 14.51 -42.08 -24.93
N GLU A 435 14.08 -43.34 -24.80
CA GLU A 435 13.53 -43.91 -23.56
C GLU A 435 14.59 -44.80 -22.90
N ILE A 436 14.88 -44.54 -21.63
CA ILE A 436 15.77 -45.39 -20.84
C ILE A 436 15.00 -45.92 -19.64
N ASP A 437 14.65 -47.20 -19.66
CA ASP A 437 13.97 -47.84 -18.54
C ASP A 437 14.91 -47.98 -17.33
N ILE A 438 14.65 -47.23 -16.28
CA ILE A 438 15.49 -47.21 -15.08
C ILE A 438 15.06 -48.24 -14.03
N ARG A 439 13.98 -49.02 -14.25
CA ARG A 439 13.42 -49.96 -13.25
C ARG A 439 14.42 -51.01 -12.82
N GLN A 440 15.22 -51.56 -13.77
CA GLN A 440 16.21 -52.58 -13.45
C GLN A 440 17.34 -51.99 -12.56
N ALA A 441 17.87 -50.84 -12.93
CA ALA A 441 18.92 -50.18 -12.16
C ALA A 441 18.44 -49.77 -10.76
N ALA A 442 17.22 -49.20 -10.68
CA ALA A 442 16.61 -48.82 -9.39
C ALA A 442 16.36 -50.03 -8.48
N ARG A 443 15.93 -51.17 -9.07
CA ARG A 443 15.73 -52.40 -8.31
C ARG A 443 17.06 -52.93 -7.76
N GLN A 444 18.12 -52.91 -8.57
CA GLN A 444 19.45 -53.32 -8.12
C GLN A 444 19.95 -52.42 -6.97
N MET A 445 19.84 -51.10 -7.13
CA MET A 445 20.25 -50.17 -6.09
C MET A 445 19.48 -50.38 -4.77
N LEU A 446 18.15 -50.61 -4.84
CA LEU A 446 17.34 -50.91 -3.67
C LEU A 446 17.76 -52.25 -3.01
N ALA A 447 18.13 -53.24 -3.79
CA ALA A 447 18.66 -54.52 -3.28
C ALA A 447 20.00 -54.30 -2.54
N ASP A 448 20.91 -53.51 -3.13
CA ASP A 448 22.22 -53.21 -2.54
C ASP A 448 22.09 -52.41 -1.24
N MET A 449 21.08 -51.55 -1.14
CA MET A 449 20.73 -50.81 0.10
C MET A 449 20.01 -51.71 1.11
N GLY A 450 19.69 -52.95 0.81
CA GLY A 450 18.95 -53.84 1.69
C GLY A 450 17.44 -53.52 1.80
N HIS A 451 16.92 -52.70 0.93
CA HIS A 451 15.49 -52.34 0.91
C HIS A 451 14.61 -53.54 0.51
N PRO A 452 13.49 -53.80 1.22
CA PRO A 452 12.65 -54.98 0.96
C PRO A 452 12.15 -55.08 -0.50
N PHE A 453 11.75 -53.96 -1.10
CA PHE A 453 11.30 -53.89 -2.49
C PHE A 453 12.37 -54.36 -3.49
N GLY A 454 13.64 -54.10 -3.22
CA GLY A 454 14.76 -54.61 -4.03
C GLY A 454 14.88 -56.13 -4.02
N ARG A 455 14.34 -56.80 -2.98
CA ARG A 455 14.27 -58.25 -2.83
C ARG A 455 12.98 -58.84 -3.37
N GLY A 456 12.08 -58.03 -3.95
CA GLY A 456 10.80 -58.48 -4.48
C GLY A 456 9.66 -58.52 -3.46
N GLU A 457 9.86 -57.98 -2.28
CA GLU A 457 8.82 -57.85 -1.25
C GLU A 457 7.92 -56.63 -1.55
N ALA A 458 6.61 -56.80 -1.36
CA ALA A 458 5.68 -55.66 -1.49
C ALA A 458 5.86 -54.74 -0.30
N VAL A 459 6.18 -53.46 -0.58
CA VAL A 459 6.27 -52.40 0.41
C VAL A 459 5.22 -51.36 0.08
N TYR A 460 4.33 -51.10 1.03
CA TYR A 460 3.38 -50.00 0.95
C TYR A 460 4.00 -48.81 1.74
N ASP A 461 4.90 -48.06 1.10
CA ASP A 461 5.26 -46.74 1.57
C ASP A 461 4.30 -45.75 0.94
N VAL A 462 3.61 -45.02 1.79
CA VAL A 462 2.63 -44.01 1.42
C VAL A 462 3.38 -42.72 1.04
#